data_a61934fa2ac5bee634bdab14f1d83b5a
#
_entry.id   a61934fa2ac5bee634bdab14f1d83b5a
#
_cell.length_a   1.000
_cell.length_b   1.000
_cell.length_c   1.000
_cell.angle_alpha   90.00
_cell.angle_beta   90.00
_cell.angle_gamma   90.00
#
_symmetry.space_group_name_H-M   'P 1'
#
loop_
_entity.id
_entity.type
_entity.pdbx_description
1 polymer ?
#
loop_
_entity_poly.entity_id
_entity_poly.type
_entity_poly.pdbx_seq_one_letter_code
_entity_poly.pdbx_strand_id
1 'polypeptide(L)'
;MKSLLTATSLFLLGLTACSHLGPARQYQMLGNSAAVVRTAFNKDAVKVRVLMLVSPTCGMCLRGASEVSRQLSKAANGKDAAMYVVWVPRLGAREKDVSSATRVVATSWAKQYWDGNDLLGEQYKQVLGWNDNAWDVYMLYGPKAQWSGDLAPAPDFFMHQDNEKGPRLDAAVFGSRVRRLLEQQ
;
A
#
# COMPACT_ATOMS: atom_id res chain seq x y z
N MET A 1 -69.00 -40.14 -19.89
CA MET A 1 -68.36 -39.77 -18.62
C MET A 1 -66.99 -39.26 -18.95
N LYS A 2 -66.76 -37.93 -18.91
CA LYS A 2 -65.49 -37.29 -19.24
C LYS A 2 -64.86 -36.80 -17.96
N SER A 3 -63.68 -37.37 -17.62
CA SER A 3 -62.89 -36.99 -16.45
C SER A 3 -62.00 -35.79 -16.80
N LEU A 4 -62.16 -34.67 -16.10
CA LEU A 4 -61.28 -33.49 -16.14
C LEU A 4 -60.14 -33.72 -15.17
N LEU A 5 -58.91 -33.73 -15.68
CA LEU A 5 -57.66 -33.65 -14.90
C LEU A 5 -57.28 -32.16 -14.80
N THR A 6 -57.34 -31.61 -13.60
CA THR A 6 -56.83 -30.28 -13.27
C THR A 6 -55.35 -30.36 -12.93
N ALA A 7 -54.49 -29.78 -13.77
CA ALA A 7 -53.07 -29.61 -13.50
C ALA A 7 -52.84 -28.36 -12.65
N THR A 8 -52.35 -28.54 -11.41
CA THR A 8 -51.94 -27.49 -10.51
C THR A 8 -50.48 -27.11 -10.78
N SER A 9 -50.24 -25.96 -11.43
CA SER A 9 -48.88 -25.43 -11.64
C SER A 9 -48.38 -24.78 -10.36
N LEU A 10 -47.34 -25.34 -9.76
CA LEU A 10 -46.63 -24.78 -8.62
C LEU A 10 -45.57 -23.78 -9.14
N PHE A 11 -45.83 -22.48 -8.96
CA PHE A 11 -44.85 -21.42 -9.26
C PHE A 11 -43.83 -21.32 -8.11
N LEU A 12 -42.64 -21.82 -8.30
CA LEU A 12 -41.50 -21.55 -7.42
C LEU A 12 -41.01 -20.12 -7.68
N LEU A 13 -41.31 -19.19 -6.77
CA LEU A 13 -40.61 -17.91 -6.70
C LEU A 13 -39.19 -18.13 -6.19
N GLY A 14 -38.21 -18.12 -7.11
CA GLY A 14 -36.81 -18.06 -6.77
C GLY A 14 -36.48 -16.68 -6.19
N LEU A 15 -36.25 -16.58 -4.87
CA LEU A 15 -35.62 -15.41 -4.24
C LEU A 15 -34.15 -15.36 -4.67
N THR A 16 -33.85 -14.56 -5.69
CA THR A 16 -32.48 -14.13 -5.98
C THR A 16 -32.02 -13.16 -4.91
N ALA A 17 -31.29 -13.66 -3.91
CA ALA A 17 -30.58 -12.81 -2.96
C ALA A 17 -29.47 -12.05 -3.72
N CYS A 18 -29.73 -10.81 -4.10
CA CYS A 18 -28.69 -9.88 -4.53
C CYS A 18 -27.79 -9.58 -3.33
N SER A 19 -26.69 -10.29 -3.22
CA SER A 19 -25.59 -9.92 -2.32
C SER A 19 -25.03 -8.59 -2.81
N HIS A 20 -25.42 -7.48 -2.18
CA HIS A 20 -24.78 -6.20 -2.36
C HIS A 20 -23.36 -6.28 -1.79
N LEU A 21 -22.40 -6.77 -2.60
CA LEU A 21 -21.00 -6.55 -2.34
C LEU A 21 -20.76 -5.04 -2.41
N GLY A 22 -20.56 -4.41 -1.25
CA GLY A 22 -20.10 -3.02 -1.19
C GLY A 22 -18.82 -2.86 -2.05
N PRO A 23 -18.48 -1.62 -2.45
CA PRO A 23 -17.29 -1.39 -3.25
C PRO A 23 -16.07 -2.02 -2.55
N ALA A 24 -15.30 -2.83 -3.30
CA ALA A 24 -14.11 -3.49 -2.77
C ALA A 24 -13.19 -2.43 -2.15
N ARG A 25 -12.70 -2.68 -0.94
CA ARG A 25 -11.73 -1.78 -0.29
C ARG A 25 -10.51 -1.64 -1.18
N GLN A 26 -10.05 -0.41 -1.37
CA GLN A 26 -8.84 -0.10 -2.13
C GLN A 26 -7.56 -0.35 -1.32
N TYR A 27 -7.67 -0.86 -0.10
CA TYR A 27 -6.56 -1.17 0.81
C TYR A 27 -6.87 -2.42 1.63
N GLN A 28 -5.81 -3.04 2.15
CA GLN A 28 -5.87 -4.22 3.01
C GLN A 28 -5.49 -3.85 4.45
N MET A 29 -6.15 -4.47 5.44
CA MET A 29 -5.83 -4.30 6.86
C MET A 29 -4.60 -5.14 7.22
N LEU A 30 -3.64 -4.59 7.96
CA LEU A 30 -2.50 -5.37 8.47
C LEU A 30 -2.85 -6.21 9.70
N GLY A 31 -3.80 -5.77 10.53
CA GLY A 31 -4.08 -6.42 11.82
C GLY A 31 -2.89 -6.33 12.77
N ASN A 32 -2.47 -7.46 13.35
CA ASN A 32 -1.39 -7.52 14.32
C ASN A 32 -0.06 -8.02 13.73
N SER A 33 0.08 -8.06 12.41
CA SER A 33 1.27 -8.60 11.76
C SER A 33 1.57 -7.91 10.43
N ALA A 34 2.84 -7.65 10.17
CA ALA A 34 3.33 -7.19 8.88
C ALA A 34 3.45 -8.32 7.81
N ALA A 35 3.04 -9.54 8.13
CA ALA A 35 3.24 -10.72 7.28
C ALA A 35 2.68 -10.55 5.85
N VAL A 36 1.54 -9.88 5.70
CA VAL A 36 0.93 -9.65 4.37
C VAL A 36 1.79 -8.72 3.50
N VAL A 37 2.37 -7.66 4.08
CA VAL A 37 3.30 -6.77 3.38
C VAL A 37 4.60 -7.50 3.08
N ARG A 38 5.17 -8.23 4.05
CA ARG A 38 6.37 -9.05 3.89
C ARG A 38 6.22 -10.05 2.74
N THR A 39 5.11 -10.80 2.72
CA THR A 39 4.84 -11.77 1.65
C THR A 39 4.75 -11.10 0.28
N ALA A 40 4.04 -9.98 0.18
CA ALA A 40 3.92 -9.23 -1.06
C ALA A 40 5.27 -8.63 -1.50
N PHE A 41 6.05 -8.10 -0.55
CA PHE A 41 7.38 -7.54 -0.79
C PHE A 41 8.36 -8.59 -1.33
N ASN A 42 8.39 -9.78 -0.73
CA ASN A 42 9.28 -10.87 -1.17
C ASN A 42 8.83 -11.50 -2.50
N LYS A 43 7.52 -11.53 -2.78
CA LYS A 43 7.02 -11.96 -4.10
C LYS A 43 7.52 -11.08 -5.24
N ASP A 44 7.74 -9.81 -4.98
CA ASP A 44 8.26 -8.84 -5.94
C ASP A 44 9.79 -8.67 -5.85
N ALA A 45 10.54 -9.66 -5.34
CA ALA A 45 11.99 -9.58 -5.06
C ALA A 45 12.86 -9.24 -6.28
N VAL A 46 12.39 -9.52 -7.50
CA VAL A 46 13.11 -9.20 -8.75
C VAL A 46 12.84 -7.77 -9.23
N LYS A 47 11.93 -7.03 -8.59
CA LYS A 47 11.52 -5.68 -9.00
C LYS A 47 12.24 -4.61 -8.18
N VAL A 48 12.31 -3.42 -8.72
CA VAL A 48 12.49 -2.20 -7.93
C VAL A 48 11.24 -1.97 -7.08
N ARG A 49 11.40 -1.73 -5.77
CA ARG A 49 10.28 -1.59 -4.86
C ARG A 49 10.32 -0.27 -4.12
N VAL A 50 9.17 0.39 -4.08
CA VAL A 50 8.96 1.58 -3.25
C VAL A 50 8.00 1.21 -2.13
N LEU A 51 8.39 1.48 -0.88
CA LEU A 51 7.52 1.38 0.29
C LEU A 51 7.45 2.76 0.95
N MET A 52 6.26 3.22 1.25
CA MET A 52 6.06 4.48 1.97
C MET A 52 5.15 4.28 3.18
N LEU A 53 5.48 4.95 4.28
CA LEU A 53 4.65 5.06 5.48
C LEU A 53 4.12 6.49 5.54
N VAL A 54 2.81 6.66 5.44
CA VAL A 54 2.19 7.98 5.30
C VAL A 54 0.88 8.06 6.10
N SER A 55 0.56 9.22 6.67
CA SER A 55 -0.72 9.40 7.34
C SER A 55 -1.79 9.89 6.36
N PRO A 56 -3.02 9.32 6.39
CA PRO A 56 -4.10 9.72 5.50
C PRO A 56 -4.69 11.10 5.84
N THR A 57 -4.36 11.68 6.99
CA THR A 57 -4.81 13.02 7.42
C THR A 57 -3.71 14.08 7.29
N CYS A 58 -2.49 13.70 6.90
CA CYS A 58 -1.36 14.60 6.74
C CYS A 58 -1.30 15.16 5.32
N GLY A 59 -1.55 16.45 5.13
CA GLY A 59 -1.50 17.08 3.82
C GLY A 59 -0.12 17.02 3.13
N MET A 60 0.98 17.05 3.90
CA MET A 60 2.34 16.86 3.39
C MET A 60 2.54 15.43 2.89
N CYS A 61 2.15 14.44 3.69
CA CYS A 61 2.23 13.03 3.31
C CYS A 61 1.43 12.73 2.02
N LEU A 62 0.21 13.29 1.91
CA LEU A 62 -0.64 13.09 0.72
C LEU A 62 0.03 13.68 -0.54
N ARG A 63 0.65 14.86 -0.44
CA ARG A 63 1.41 15.44 -1.56
C ARG A 63 2.62 14.59 -1.90
N GLY A 64 3.43 14.20 -0.92
CA GLY A 64 4.61 13.35 -1.12
C GLY A 64 4.25 12.01 -1.74
N ALA A 65 3.20 11.33 -1.25
CA ALA A 65 2.71 10.07 -1.82
C ALA A 65 2.27 10.25 -3.28
N SER A 66 1.56 11.33 -3.60
CA SER A 66 1.17 11.65 -4.97
C SER A 66 2.38 11.90 -5.87
N GLU A 67 3.36 12.67 -5.41
CA GLU A 67 4.55 13.01 -6.19
C GLU A 67 5.44 11.79 -6.44
N VAL A 68 5.75 11.00 -5.40
CA VAL A 68 6.55 9.79 -5.52
C VAL A 68 5.87 8.75 -6.40
N SER A 69 4.56 8.53 -6.24
CA SER A 69 3.82 7.59 -7.10
C SER A 69 3.81 8.02 -8.57
N ARG A 70 3.72 9.32 -8.85
CA ARG A 70 3.83 9.85 -10.22
C ARG A 70 5.23 9.66 -10.81
N GLN A 71 6.29 9.87 -10.02
CA GLN A 71 7.66 9.62 -10.49
C GLN A 71 7.87 8.14 -10.82
N LEU A 72 7.37 7.24 -9.96
CA LEU A 72 7.46 5.81 -10.21
C LEU A 72 6.66 5.40 -11.46
N SER A 73 5.43 5.91 -11.65
CA SER A 73 4.60 5.62 -12.83
C SER A 73 5.21 6.11 -14.14
N LYS A 74 5.99 7.20 -14.09
CA LYS A 74 6.73 7.70 -15.27
C LYS A 74 7.96 6.85 -15.59
N ALA A 75 8.58 6.25 -14.59
CA ALA A 75 9.82 5.49 -14.73
C ALA A 75 9.57 4.00 -15.05
N ALA A 76 8.46 3.43 -14.57
CA ALA A 76 8.21 2.01 -14.64
C ALA A 76 6.72 1.68 -14.73
N ASN A 77 6.42 0.44 -15.00
CA ASN A 77 5.10 -0.18 -14.91
C ASN A 77 5.08 -1.25 -13.80
N GLY A 78 3.93 -1.88 -13.57
CA GLY A 78 3.79 -2.89 -12.51
C GLY A 78 4.54 -4.22 -12.77
N LYS A 79 5.19 -4.41 -13.93
CA LYS A 79 6.03 -5.58 -14.22
C LYS A 79 7.44 -5.38 -13.64
N ASP A 80 8.00 -4.18 -13.77
CA ASP A 80 9.39 -3.87 -13.45
C ASP A 80 9.54 -3.24 -12.06
N ALA A 81 8.45 -2.66 -11.52
CA ALA A 81 8.43 -2.06 -10.20
C ALA A 81 7.21 -2.48 -9.39
N ALA A 82 7.29 -2.37 -8.06
CA ALA A 82 6.18 -2.52 -7.15
C ALA A 82 6.13 -1.35 -6.16
N MET A 83 4.92 -0.99 -5.74
CA MET A 83 4.67 0.06 -4.76
C MET A 83 3.82 -0.45 -3.63
N TYR A 84 4.23 -0.15 -2.42
CA TYR A 84 3.54 -0.44 -1.17
C TYR A 84 3.29 0.87 -0.44
N VAL A 85 2.03 1.20 -0.22
CA VAL A 85 1.63 2.37 0.56
C VAL A 85 1.02 1.87 1.86
N VAL A 86 1.65 2.18 2.96
CA VAL A 86 1.16 1.85 4.29
C VAL A 86 0.66 3.12 4.95
N TRP A 87 -0.63 3.17 5.14
CA TRP A 87 -1.32 4.23 5.85
C TRP A 87 -1.20 3.99 7.35
N VAL A 88 -0.65 4.95 8.10
CA VAL A 88 -0.37 4.84 9.55
C VAL A 88 -1.22 5.82 10.37
N PRO A 89 -1.52 5.52 11.66
CA PRO A 89 -2.46 6.27 12.49
C PRO A 89 -1.84 7.55 13.09
N ARG A 90 -1.07 8.30 12.29
CA ARG A 90 -0.46 9.55 12.74
C ARG A 90 -1.41 10.72 12.58
N LEU A 91 -1.23 11.76 13.40
CA LEU A 91 -2.06 12.96 13.42
C LEU A 91 -3.55 12.66 13.63
N GLY A 92 -3.86 11.67 14.48
CA GLY A 92 -5.22 11.29 14.82
C GLY A 92 -5.97 10.54 13.71
N ALA A 93 -5.27 10.07 12.68
CA ALA A 93 -5.85 9.31 11.58
C ALA A 93 -6.49 8.00 12.05
N ARG A 94 -7.59 7.65 11.41
CA ARG A 94 -8.36 6.42 11.65
C ARG A 94 -8.62 5.71 10.32
N GLU A 95 -8.99 4.44 10.39
CA GLU A 95 -9.31 3.64 9.20
C GLU A 95 -10.26 4.34 8.21
N LYS A 96 -11.29 5.02 8.70
CA LYS A 96 -12.26 5.74 7.87
C LYS A 96 -11.64 6.79 6.95
N ASP A 97 -10.47 7.31 7.29
CA ASP A 97 -9.78 8.37 6.54
C ASP A 97 -9.00 7.80 5.33
N VAL A 98 -8.71 6.48 5.34
CA VAL A 98 -7.88 5.81 4.34
C VAL A 98 -8.51 5.81 2.95
N SER A 99 -9.80 5.49 2.84
CA SER A 99 -10.47 5.39 1.53
C SER A 99 -10.35 6.65 0.68
N SER A 100 -10.39 7.83 1.29
CA SER A 100 -10.19 9.10 0.56
C SER A 100 -8.73 9.30 0.18
N ALA A 101 -7.80 8.93 1.07
CA ALA A 101 -6.38 9.08 0.88
C ALA A 101 -5.82 8.16 -0.22
N THR A 102 -6.36 6.94 -0.39
CA THR A 102 -5.89 6.01 -1.43
C THR A 102 -5.90 6.60 -2.84
N ARG A 103 -6.79 7.55 -3.10
CA ARG A 103 -6.95 8.19 -4.41
C ARG A 103 -5.80 9.11 -4.84
N VAL A 104 -4.95 9.56 -3.90
CA VAL A 104 -3.78 10.39 -4.25
C VAL A 104 -2.66 9.59 -4.90
N VAL A 105 -2.69 8.27 -4.76
CA VAL A 105 -1.68 7.36 -5.31
C VAL A 105 -1.95 7.18 -6.81
N ALA A 106 -1.02 7.65 -7.64
CA ALA A 106 -1.20 7.73 -9.09
C ALA A 106 -1.05 6.38 -9.83
N THR A 107 -0.69 5.30 -9.13
CA THR A 107 -0.48 3.98 -9.73
C THR A 107 -1.60 3.02 -9.39
N SER A 108 -2.31 2.47 -10.39
CA SER A 108 -3.37 1.47 -10.18
C SER A 108 -2.86 0.12 -9.67
N TRP A 109 -1.56 -0.16 -9.82
CA TRP A 109 -0.90 -1.38 -9.36
C TRP A 109 -0.24 -1.26 -7.98
N ALA A 110 -0.38 -0.10 -7.31
CA ALA A 110 0.06 0.05 -5.93
C ALA A 110 -0.75 -0.84 -4.98
N LYS A 111 -0.06 -1.53 -4.09
CA LYS A 111 -0.66 -2.28 -2.99
C LYS A 111 -0.75 -1.35 -1.79
N GLN A 112 -1.95 -1.14 -1.29
CA GLN A 112 -2.21 -0.20 -0.21
C GLN A 112 -2.70 -0.92 1.04
N TYR A 113 -2.23 -0.48 2.22
CA TYR A 113 -2.49 -1.13 3.50
C TYR A 113 -2.86 -0.10 4.55
N TRP A 114 -3.69 -0.50 5.52
CA TRP A 114 -3.89 0.24 6.76
C TRP A 114 -3.22 -0.47 7.91
N ASP A 115 -2.26 0.19 8.53
CA ASP A 115 -1.53 -0.26 9.71
C ASP A 115 -2.03 0.49 10.96
N GLY A 116 -3.21 0.10 11.44
CA GLY A 116 -3.85 0.78 12.59
C GLY A 116 -3.10 0.66 13.90
N ASN A 117 -2.17 -0.28 14.00
CA ASN A 117 -1.32 -0.51 15.17
C ASN A 117 0.08 0.12 15.06
N ASP A 118 0.36 0.80 13.95
CA ASP A 118 1.67 1.45 13.68
C ASP A 118 2.87 0.48 13.74
N LEU A 119 2.64 -0.79 13.39
CA LEU A 119 3.63 -1.86 13.46
C LEU A 119 4.86 -1.57 12.58
N LEU A 120 4.62 -1.10 11.35
CA LEU A 120 5.70 -0.77 10.44
C LEU A 120 6.38 0.54 10.82
N GLY A 121 5.66 1.48 11.40
CA GLY A 121 6.25 2.68 11.99
C GLY A 121 7.28 2.34 13.06
N GLU A 122 6.94 1.42 13.97
CA GLU A 122 7.84 0.94 15.03
C GLU A 122 9.05 0.18 14.46
N GLN A 123 8.84 -0.72 13.50
CA GLN A 123 9.94 -1.46 12.87
C GLN A 123 10.92 -0.53 12.17
N TYR A 124 10.42 0.43 11.38
CA TYR A 124 11.28 1.36 10.67
C TYR A 124 11.92 2.42 11.56
N LYS A 125 11.36 2.75 12.72
CA LYS A 125 12.07 3.48 13.77
C LYS A 125 13.41 2.80 14.10
N GLN A 126 13.37 1.49 14.33
CA GLN A 126 14.58 0.72 14.65
C GLN A 126 15.53 0.63 13.45
N VAL A 127 15.02 0.34 12.28
CA VAL A 127 15.80 0.17 11.04
C VAL A 127 16.50 1.47 10.62
N LEU A 128 15.84 2.62 10.76
CA LEU A 128 16.39 3.92 10.38
C LEU A 128 17.16 4.62 11.52
N GLY A 129 17.09 4.08 12.74
CA GLY A 129 17.72 4.67 13.92
C GLY A 129 17.07 6.00 14.33
N TRP A 130 15.75 6.12 14.16
CA TRP A 130 14.97 7.31 14.50
C TRP A 130 14.53 7.29 15.96
N ASN A 131 14.14 8.46 16.49
CA ASN A 131 13.66 8.59 17.88
C ASN A 131 12.19 8.21 18.02
N ASP A 132 11.39 8.47 16.99
CA ASP A 132 9.96 8.19 16.93
C ASP A 132 9.63 7.15 15.86
N ASN A 133 8.44 6.54 15.94
CA ASN A 133 7.97 5.62 14.92
C ASN A 133 7.97 6.31 13.56
N ALA A 134 8.51 5.62 12.56
CA ALA A 134 8.69 6.19 11.23
C ALA A 134 7.37 6.45 10.52
N TRP A 135 7.24 7.63 9.97
CA TRP A 135 6.13 8.04 9.10
C TRP A 135 6.59 9.18 8.18
N ASP A 136 5.79 9.54 7.20
CA ASP A 136 6.14 10.49 6.13
C ASP A 136 7.51 10.17 5.51
N VAL A 137 7.75 8.87 5.31
CA VAL A 137 9.00 8.33 4.78
C VAL A 137 8.74 7.52 3.52
N TYR A 138 9.66 7.63 2.57
CA TYR A 138 9.63 7.06 1.24
C TYR A 138 10.90 6.27 1.03
N MET A 139 10.77 4.96 0.91
CA MET A 139 11.89 4.01 0.92
C MET A 139 11.99 3.28 -0.41
N LEU A 140 13.20 3.11 -0.90
CA LEU A 140 13.50 2.49 -2.19
C LEU A 140 14.38 1.25 -1.97
N TYR A 141 14.03 0.18 -2.65
CA TYR A 141 14.72 -1.11 -2.62
C TYR A 141 14.99 -1.58 -4.04
N GLY A 142 16.22 -1.98 -4.30
CA GLY A 142 16.61 -2.66 -5.53
C GLY A 142 16.16 -4.12 -5.55
N PRO A 143 16.33 -4.78 -6.71
CA PRO A 143 16.20 -6.22 -6.82
C PRO A 143 17.12 -6.91 -5.80
N LYS A 144 16.68 -8.06 -5.28
CA LYS A 144 17.38 -8.87 -4.26
C LYS A 144 17.20 -8.45 -2.80
N ALA A 145 16.68 -7.27 -2.48
CA ALA A 145 16.31 -6.98 -1.09
C ALA A 145 15.31 -8.05 -0.59
N GLN A 146 15.53 -8.60 0.60
CA GLN A 146 14.71 -9.67 1.18
C GLN A 146 14.25 -9.26 2.57
N TRP A 147 13.01 -9.53 2.86
CA TRP A 147 12.45 -9.41 4.19
C TRP A 147 12.45 -10.78 4.86
N SER A 148 13.58 -11.19 5.41
CA SER A 148 13.81 -12.53 5.97
C SER A 148 13.51 -12.64 7.46
N GLY A 149 13.65 -11.54 8.20
CA GLY A 149 13.45 -11.49 9.66
C GLY A 149 12.10 -10.94 10.09
N ASP A 150 11.96 -10.69 11.38
CA ASP A 150 10.80 -10.03 11.97
C ASP A 150 10.81 -8.53 11.72
N LEU A 151 12.00 -7.93 11.65
CA LEU A 151 12.15 -6.52 11.25
C LEU A 151 12.11 -6.38 9.74
N ALA A 152 11.54 -5.26 9.30
CA ALA A 152 11.58 -4.84 7.91
C ALA A 152 13.03 -4.64 7.43
N PRO A 153 13.32 -4.87 6.14
CA PRO A 153 14.68 -4.69 5.61
C PRO A 153 15.06 -3.20 5.57
N ALA A 154 16.34 -2.90 5.77
CA ALA A 154 16.85 -1.57 5.55
C ALA A 154 16.70 -1.17 4.07
N PRO A 155 16.26 0.04 3.75
CA PRO A 155 16.17 0.51 2.37
C PRO A 155 17.56 0.82 1.80
N ASP A 156 17.73 0.63 0.49
CA ASP A 156 18.94 1.07 -0.23
C ASP A 156 19.03 2.60 -0.30
N PHE A 157 17.87 3.25 -0.27
CA PHE A 157 17.75 4.71 -0.24
C PHE A 157 16.39 5.10 0.37
N PHE A 158 16.36 6.21 1.09
CA PHE A 158 15.11 6.78 1.58
C PHE A 158 15.16 8.31 1.60
N MET A 159 13.99 8.91 1.62
CA MET A 159 13.74 10.33 1.87
C MET A 159 12.53 10.48 2.77
N HIS A 160 12.41 11.62 3.47
CA HIS A 160 11.31 11.86 4.40
C HIS A 160 10.92 13.34 4.45
N GLN A 161 9.79 13.64 5.09
CA GLN A 161 9.36 15.02 5.38
C GLN A 161 9.17 15.26 6.88
N ASP A 162 9.39 14.23 7.72
CA ASP A 162 9.32 14.32 9.17
C ASP A 162 10.52 15.05 9.78
N ASN A 163 10.50 15.32 11.08
CA ASN A 163 11.56 16.04 11.81
C ASN A 163 12.68 15.10 12.31
N GLU A 164 13.05 14.10 11.53
CA GLU A 164 14.09 13.12 11.83
C GLU A 164 15.33 13.32 10.96
N LYS A 165 16.39 12.54 11.24
CA LYS A 165 17.64 12.56 10.46
C LYS A 165 17.46 11.89 9.11
N GLY A 166 18.03 12.49 8.08
CA GLY A 166 18.01 11.95 6.73
C GLY A 166 17.73 13.00 5.66
N PRO A 167 17.77 12.62 4.39
CA PRO A 167 17.50 13.53 3.29
C PRO A 167 16.01 13.89 3.20
N ARG A 168 15.73 15.18 3.06
CA ARG A 168 14.36 15.69 2.86
C ARG A 168 13.84 15.28 1.49
N LEU A 169 12.53 14.99 1.41
CA LEU A 169 11.90 14.55 0.16
C LEU A 169 12.07 15.61 -0.95
N ASP A 170 12.75 15.16 -2.00
CA ASP A 170 12.74 15.73 -3.34
C ASP A 170 12.29 14.63 -4.30
N ALA A 171 11.07 14.75 -4.83
CA ALA A 171 10.48 13.71 -5.66
C ALA A 171 11.23 13.52 -6.99
N ALA A 172 11.89 14.56 -7.52
CA ALA A 172 12.70 14.43 -8.75
C ALA A 172 13.98 13.64 -8.49
N VAL A 173 14.64 13.91 -7.36
CA VAL A 173 15.82 13.14 -6.90
C VAL A 173 15.41 11.69 -6.62
N PHE A 174 14.29 11.47 -5.92
CA PHE A 174 13.77 10.13 -5.68
C PHE A 174 13.52 9.38 -6.99
N GLY A 175 12.83 10.00 -7.94
CA GLY A 175 12.57 9.43 -9.26
C GLY A 175 13.85 9.10 -10.05
N SER A 176 14.90 9.91 -9.91
CA SER A 176 16.20 9.64 -10.53
C SER A 176 16.87 8.40 -9.95
N ARG A 177 16.74 8.18 -8.62
CA ARG A 177 17.22 6.95 -7.96
C ARG A 177 16.44 5.72 -8.42
N VAL A 178 15.11 5.84 -8.58
CA VAL A 178 14.27 4.76 -9.15
C VAL A 178 14.78 4.36 -10.54
N ARG A 179 14.95 5.32 -11.46
CA ARG A 179 15.42 5.05 -12.83
C ARG A 179 16.78 4.34 -12.83
N ARG A 180 17.71 4.80 -12.02
CA ARG A 180 19.02 4.16 -11.89
C ARG A 180 18.96 2.69 -11.48
N LEU A 181 18.07 2.33 -10.54
CA LEU A 181 17.89 0.93 -10.14
C LEU A 181 17.21 0.09 -11.24
N LEU A 182 16.30 0.68 -12.00
CA LEU A 182 15.66 0.00 -13.16
C LEU A 182 16.66 -0.30 -14.28
N GLU A 183 17.63 0.58 -14.51
CA GLU A 183 18.69 0.40 -15.52
C GLU A 183 19.70 -0.70 -15.12
N GLN A 184 19.70 -1.13 -13.85
CA GLN A 184 20.61 -2.16 -13.32
C GLN A 184 19.95 -3.56 -13.27
N GLN A 185 18.70 -3.69 -13.72
CA GLN A 185 18.01 -4.98 -13.81
C GLN A 185 18.43 -5.75 -15.06
#